data_e020e6446dafea3fcfc1d4de878f77ed
#
_entry.id   e020e6446dafea3fcfc1d4de878f77ed
#
_cell.length_a   1.000
_cell.length_b   1.000
_cell.length_c   1.000
_cell.angle_alpha   90.00
_cell.angle_beta   90.00
_cell.angle_gamma   90.00
#
_symmetry.space_group_name_H-M   'P 1'
#
loop_
_entity.id
_entity.type
_entity.pdbx_description
1 polymer ?
#
loop_
_entity_poly.entity_id
_entity_poly.type
_entity_poly.pdbx_seq_one_letter_code
_entity_poly.pdbx_strand_id
1 'polypeptide(L)'
;MAALLLGCQDLTLTDQSYQRVHVATFSVPIRSLMPGRETYPGSMTLRVNGTVDRPVVLSIYQLSGQTRYPVLTDSLPAGTHVNRSLRQDFYSRDEVELQVSGSPATIGSLEIDWYRQ
;
A
#
# COMPACT_ATOMS: atom_id res chain seq x y z
N MET A 1 -13.57 14.14 18.63
CA MET A 1 -13.45 14.01 18.58
C MET A 1 -13.01 13.91 18.32
N ALA A 2 -12.74 13.97 18.42
CA ALA A 2 -12.26 13.77 18.44
C ALA A 2 -11.67 13.65 18.06
N ALA A 3 -11.53 13.64 18.21
CA ALA A 3 -11.06 13.40 18.14
C ALA A 3 -10.54 13.20 17.73
N LEU A 4 -10.39 13.12 17.87
CA LEU A 4 -10.01 12.84 17.84
C LEU A 4 -9.50 12.68 17.50
N LEU A 5 -9.32 12.67 17.68
CA LEU A 5 -8.89 12.47 17.66
C LEU A 5 -8.38 12.30 17.29
N LEU A 6 -8.13 12.24 17.43
CA LEU A 6 -7.69 12.09 17.30
C LEU A 6 -7.14 12.03 16.84
N GLY A 7 -6.93 12.00 16.92
CA GLY A 7 -6.48 11.96 16.79
C GLY A 7 -5.83 11.98 16.32
N CYS A 8 -5.57 12.03 16.51
CA CYS A 8 -4.99 12.04 16.32
C CYS A 8 -4.32 12.01 15.93
N GLN A 9 -4.10 11.97 16.13
CA GLN A 9 -3.54 11.96 16.01
C GLN A 9 -2.88 11.99 15.42
N ASP A 10 -2.87 11.90 15.52
CA ASP A 10 -2.37 11.90 15.09
C ASP A 10 -1.75 12.24 14.50
N LEU A 11 -1.48 12.24 14.67
CA LEU A 11 -1.03 12.61 14.21
C LEU A 11 -0.17 12.93 13.77
N THR A 12 -0.12 13.10 14.64
CA THR A 12 1.03 13.56 14.28
C THR A 12 1.95 12.93 13.30
N LEU A 13 1.93 12.41 12.96
CA LEU A 13 2.33 11.68 11.82
C LEU A 13 2.30 12.47 10.58
N THR A 14 2.58 13.73 10.74
CA THR A 14 2.33 14.66 9.70
C THR A 14 3.18 14.45 8.48
N ASP A 15 4.38 13.87 8.65
CA ASP A 15 5.28 13.69 7.52
C ASP A 15 5.08 12.39 6.79
N GLN A 16 4.21 11.54 7.26
CA GLN A 16 4.00 10.25 6.65
C GLN A 16 2.68 10.21 5.93
N SER A 17 2.73 9.88 4.67
CA SER A 17 1.53 9.53 3.94
C SER A 17 1.26 8.05 4.21
N TYR A 18 0.37 7.79 5.14
CA TYR A 18 0.03 6.46 5.60
C TYR A 18 -1.36 6.10 5.14
N GLN A 19 -1.52 4.91 4.58
CA GLN A 19 -2.84 4.43 4.18
C GLN A 19 -3.00 2.97 4.52
N ARG A 20 -4.23 2.59 4.85
CA ARG A 20 -4.61 1.21 5.09
C ARG A 20 -5.62 0.79 4.04
N VAL A 21 -5.35 -0.34 3.41
CA VAL A 21 -6.21 -0.91 2.38
C VAL A 21 -6.66 -2.29 2.84
N HIS A 22 -7.96 -2.52 2.81
CA HIS A 22 -8.52 -3.83 3.13
C HIS A 22 -9.03 -4.46 1.84
N VAL A 23 -8.55 -5.67 1.54
CA VAL A 23 -8.91 -6.38 0.32
C VAL A 23 -9.61 -7.66 0.72
N ALA A 24 -10.90 -7.78 0.40
CA ALA A 24 -11.69 -8.96 0.73
C ALA A 24 -12.13 -9.73 -0.50
N THR A 25 -12.00 -9.15 -1.69
CA THR A 25 -12.31 -9.81 -2.94
C THR A 25 -11.24 -9.47 -3.95
N PHE A 26 -11.03 -10.36 -4.92
CA PHE A 26 -9.98 -10.21 -5.92
C PHE A 26 -10.54 -10.27 -7.34
N SER A 27 -11.86 -10.06 -7.48
CA SER A 27 -12.50 -10.13 -8.80
C SER A 27 -12.05 -9.01 -9.71
N VAL A 28 -11.68 -7.86 -9.16
CA VAL A 28 -11.08 -6.75 -9.90
C VAL A 28 -9.88 -6.25 -9.12
N PRO A 29 -8.89 -5.67 -9.79
CA PRO A 29 -7.75 -5.09 -9.08
C PRO A 29 -8.21 -3.95 -8.17
N ILE A 30 -7.66 -3.93 -6.97
CA ILE A 30 -7.89 -2.84 -6.01
C ILE A 30 -6.77 -1.83 -6.20
N ARG A 31 -7.14 -0.55 -6.23
CA ARG A 31 -6.19 0.55 -6.38
C ARG A 31 -6.33 1.52 -5.24
N SER A 32 -5.21 1.98 -4.73
CA SER A 32 -5.17 2.98 -3.67
C SER A 32 -4.17 4.05 -4.07
N LEU A 33 -4.60 5.30 -4.01
CA LEU A 33 -3.76 6.44 -4.36
C LEU A 33 -3.27 7.12 -3.12
N MET A 34 -2.02 7.55 -3.15
CA MET A 34 -1.44 8.37 -2.10
C MET A 34 -0.94 9.65 -2.77
N PRO A 35 -1.41 10.82 -2.33
CA PRO A 35 -1.08 12.06 -3.02
C PRO A 35 0.40 12.40 -2.91
N GLY A 36 0.86 13.27 -3.79
CA GLY A 36 2.20 13.80 -3.72
C GLY A 36 2.43 14.53 -2.42
N ARG A 37 3.69 14.75 -2.08
CA ARG A 37 4.04 15.40 -0.82
C ARG A 37 5.12 16.46 -1.06
N GLU A 38 5.29 17.33 -0.08
CA GLU A 38 6.23 18.44 -0.21
C GLU A 38 7.66 18.06 0.12
N THR A 39 7.86 17.03 0.93
CA THR A 39 9.18 16.59 1.32
C THR A 39 9.55 15.31 0.59
N TYR A 40 10.85 15.13 0.35
CA TYR A 40 11.33 13.91 -0.31
C TYR A 40 11.36 12.76 0.69
N PRO A 41 10.76 11.63 0.34
CA PRO A 41 10.90 10.43 1.15
C PRO A 41 12.25 9.74 0.85
N GLY A 42 12.58 8.73 1.64
CA GLY A 42 13.74 7.88 1.37
C GLY A 42 13.32 6.46 1.03
N SER A 43 12.12 6.08 1.39
CA SER A 43 11.66 4.71 1.19
C SER A 43 10.14 4.62 1.12
N MET A 44 9.69 3.51 0.57
CA MET A 44 8.30 3.09 0.53
C MET A 44 8.20 1.75 1.23
N THR A 45 7.25 1.60 2.14
CA THR A 45 7.07 0.35 2.90
C THR A 45 5.63 -0.09 2.83
N LEU A 46 5.44 -1.40 2.61
CA LEU A 46 4.15 -2.06 2.75
C LEU A 46 4.26 -3.06 3.89
N ARG A 47 3.21 -3.13 4.70
CA ARG A 47 3.10 -4.15 5.74
C ARG A 47 1.81 -4.90 5.52
N VAL A 48 1.91 -6.21 5.39
CA VAL A 48 0.81 -7.06 4.95
C VAL A 48 0.43 -8.04 6.03
N ASN A 49 -0.87 -8.12 6.33
CA ASN A 49 -1.45 -9.10 7.24
C ASN A 49 -2.65 -9.74 6.56
N GLY A 50 -2.83 -11.03 6.78
CA GLY A 50 -4.00 -11.74 6.29
C GLY A 50 -3.67 -13.09 5.70
N THR A 51 -4.68 -13.74 5.17
CA THR A 51 -4.58 -15.09 4.61
C THR A 51 -5.24 -15.12 3.26
N VAL A 52 -4.56 -15.71 2.28
CA VAL A 52 -5.11 -15.94 0.94
C VAL A 52 -4.76 -17.36 0.50
N ASP A 53 -5.61 -17.95 -0.30
CA ASP A 53 -5.40 -19.32 -0.76
C ASP A 53 -4.68 -19.38 -2.11
N ARG A 54 -4.39 -18.25 -2.73
CA ARG A 54 -3.68 -18.14 -4.01
C ARG A 54 -2.73 -16.98 -3.97
N PRO A 55 -1.69 -16.97 -4.82
CA PRO A 55 -0.77 -15.84 -4.86
C PRO A 55 -1.47 -14.53 -5.25
N VAL A 56 -0.99 -13.44 -4.68
CA VAL A 56 -1.51 -12.09 -4.93
C VAL A 56 -0.33 -11.20 -5.29
N VAL A 57 -0.50 -10.36 -6.30
CA VAL A 57 0.55 -9.45 -6.74
C VAL A 57 0.29 -8.06 -6.18
N LEU A 58 1.32 -7.49 -5.56
CA LEU A 58 1.32 -6.12 -5.06
C LEU A 58 2.25 -5.30 -5.94
N SER A 59 1.77 -4.19 -6.45
CA SER A 59 2.56 -3.30 -7.30
C SER A 59 2.40 -1.88 -6.83
N ILE A 60 3.49 -1.11 -6.84
CA ILE A 60 3.44 0.31 -6.59
C ILE A 60 3.96 1.02 -7.81
N TYR A 61 3.23 2.05 -8.24
CA TYR A 61 3.59 2.88 -9.37
C TYR A 61 3.75 4.32 -8.93
N GLN A 62 4.76 4.97 -9.48
CA GLN A 62 4.92 6.41 -9.37
C GLN A 62 4.16 7.06 -10.53
N LEU A 63 3.34 8.05 -10.21
CA LEU A 63 2.53 8.74 -11.22
C LEU A 63 3.15 10.10 -11.48
N SER A 64 3.71 10.28 -12.66
CA SER A 64 4.34 11.54 -13.04
C SER A 64 3.70 12.00 -14.33
N GLY A 65 2.86 13.03 -14.21
CA GLY A 65 2.06 13.48 -15.32
C GLY A 65 1.12 12.36 -15.76
N GLN A 66 1.24 11.93 -17.01
CA GLN A 66 0.42 10.83 -17.54
C GLN A 66 1.18 9.52 -17.58
N THR A 67 2.37 9.45 -17.00
CA THR A 67 3.21 8.28 -17.06
C THR A 67 3.17 7.55 -15.72
N ARG A 68 3.08 6.22 -15.79
CA ARG A 68 3.15 5.34 -14.61
C ARG A 68 4.48 4.62 -14.64
N TYR A 69 5.27 4.79 -13.60
CA TYR A 69 6.57 4.13 -13.48
C TYR A 69 6.48 3.06 -12.40
N PRO A 70 6.84 1.80 -12.69
CA PRO A 70 6.85 0.77 -11.65
C PRO A 70 7.95 1.07 -10.63
N VAL A 71 7.60 1.03 -9.37
CA VAL A 71 8.52 1.22 -8.26
C VAL A 71 8.82 -0.11 -7.59
N LEU A 72 7.78 -0.90 -7.34
CA LEU A 72 7.88 -2.17 -6.65
C LEU A 72 6.83 -3.10 -7.21
N THR A 73 7.21 -4.34 -7.47
CA THR A 73 6.28 -5.40 -7.80
C THR A 73 6.74 -6.64 -7.07
N ASP A 74 5.84 -7.25 -6.31
CA ASP A 74 6.15 -8.45 -5.57
C ASP A 74 4.93 -9.35 -5.53
N SER A 75 5.19 -10.64 -5.42
CA SER A 75 4.15 -11.65 -5.35
C SER A 75 4.09 -12.22 -3.94
N LEU A 76 2.92 -12.10 -3.31
CA LEU A 76 2.68 -12.77 -2.03
C LEU A 76 2.24 -14.19 -2.31
N PRO A 77 2.91 -15.20 -1.76
CA PRO A 77 2.45 -16.58 -1.93
C PRO A 77 1.15 -16.82 -1.18
N ALA A 78 0.46 -17.87 -1.53
CA ALA A 78 -0.69 -18.33 -0.76
C ALA A 78 -0.24 -18.64 0.67
N GLY A 79 -1.11 -18.42 1.63
CA GLY A 79 -0.85 -18.68 3.04
C GLY A 79 -1.20 -17.51 3.91
N THR A 80 -0.76 -17.59 5.17
CA THR A 80 -0.99 -16.57 6.17
C THR A 80 0.24 -15.67 6.28
N HIS A 81 0.01 -14.38 6.25
CA HIS A 81 1.06 -13.36 6.38
C HIS A 81 0.81 -12.56 7.64
N VAL A 82 1.85 -12.38 8.45
CA VAL A 82 1.78 -11.62 9.69
C VAL A 82 2.89 -10.57 9.64
N ASN A 83 2.49 -9.32 9.57
CA ASN A 83 3.42 -8.17 9.51
C ASN A 83 4.51 -8.35 8.47
N ARG A 84 4.16 -8.91 7.32
CA ARG A 84 5.12 -9.10 6.25
C ARG A 84 5.46 -7.74 5.66
N SER A 85 6.74 -7.38 5.71
CA SER A 85 7.21 -6.08 5.23
C SER A 85 7.84 -6.21 3.86
N LEU A 86 7.48 -5.29 2.98
CA LEU A 86 8.13 -5.10 1.69
C LEU A 86 8.60 -3.66 1.65
N ARG A 87 9.87 -3.46 1.33
CA ARG A 87 10.44 -2.12 1.34
C ARG A 87 11.27 -1.88 0.10
N GLN A 88 11.17 -0.66 -0.41
CA GLN A 88 11.89 -0.22 -1.59
C GLN A 88 12.38 1.21 -1.38
N ASP A 89 13.59 1.49 -1.80
CA ASP A 89 14.07 2.87 -1.83
C ASP A 89 13.19 3.68 -2.77
N PHE A 90 12.83 4.88 -2.34
CA PHE A 90 11.95 5.72 -3.13
C PHE A 90 12.15 7.17 -2.71
N TYR A 91 12.50 8.02 -3.66
CA TYR A 91 12.92 9.39 -3.36
C TYR A 91 12.04 10.46 -4.00
N SER A 92 11.02 10.08 -4.73
CA SER A 92 10.17 11.04 -5.43
C SER A 92 9.06 11.59 -4.54
N ARG A 93 8.68 12.84 -4.78
CA ARG A 93 7.53 13.46 -4.11
C ARG A 93 6.23 13.25 -4.89
N ASP A 94 6.28 12.55 -6.00
CA ASP A 94 5.11 12.37 -6.84
C ASP A 94 4.04 11.53 -6.17
N GLU A 95 2.85 11.59 -6.72
CA GLU A 95 1.76 10.71 -6.35
C GLU A 95 2.14 9.27 -6.63
N VAL A 96 1.67 8.35 -5.80
CA VAL A 96 1.93 6.92 -5.97
C VAL A 96 0.61 6.15 -5.90
N GLU A 97 0.59 5.01 -6.57
CA GLU A 97 -0.58 4.14 -6.60
C GLU A 97 -0.18 2.73 -6.21
N LEU A 98 -0.88 2.17 -5.23
CA LEU A 98 -0.78 0.75 -4.90
C LEU A 98 -1.85 0.01 -5.68
N GLN A 99 -1.45 -1.07 -6.32
CA GLN A 99 -2.39 -1.95 -7.01
C GLN A 99 -2.24 -3.36 -6.44
N VAL A 100 -3.38 -3.95 -6.07
CA VAL A 100 -3.44 -5.31 -5.56
C VAL A 100 -4.25 -6.13 -6.54
N SER A 101 -3.66 -7.20 -7.07
CA SER A 101 -4.36 -8.04 -8.04
C SER A 101 -4.10 -9.51 -7.74
N GLY A 102 -5.09 -10.34 -8.06
CA GLY A 102 -5.01 -11.76 -7.88
C GLY A 102 -6.01 -12.46 -8.78
N SER A 103 -6.07 -13.79 -8.68
CA SER A 103 -7.08 -14.55 -9.39
C SER A 103 -8.46 -14.19 -8.82
N PRO A 104 -9.50 -14.07 -9.68
CA PRO A 104 -10.86 -13.88 -9.16
C PRO A 104 -11.32 -15.01 -8.24
N ALA A 105 -10.70 -16.17 -8.33
CA ALA A 105 -11.05 -17.31 -7.48
C ALA A 105 -10.35 -17.29 -6.12
N THR A 106 -9.52 -16.30 -5.85
CA THR A 106 -8.81 -16.18 -4.58
C THR A 106 -9.79 -16.01 -3.43
N ILE A 107 -9.59 -16.81 -2.39
CA ILE A 107 -10.38 -16.74 -1.15
C ILE A 107 -9.48 -16.25 -0.05
N GLY A 108 -10.00 -15.33 0.76
CA GLY A 108 -9.27 -14.76 1.88
C GLY A 108 -9.34 -13.26 1.89
N SER A 109 -8.55 -12.67 2.75
CA SER A 109 -8.49 -11.21 2.85
C SER A 109 -7.11 -10.77 3.26
N LEU A 110 -6.77 -9.56 2.88
CA LEU A 110 -5.51 -8.91 3.24
C LEU A 110 -5.79 -7.53 3.78
N GLU A 111 -4.97 -7.13 4.75
CA GLU A 111 -4.91 -5.76 5.21
C GLU A 111 -3.49 -5.26 4.93
N ILE A 112 -3.39 -4.18 4.19
CA ILE A 112 -2.12 -3.65 3.75
C ILE A 112 -2.00 -2.22 4.27
N ASP A 113 -0.97 -1.98 5.07
CA ASP A 113 -0.59 -0.65 5.48
C ASP A 113 0.59 -0.23 4.63
N TRP A 114 0.52 0.93 4.01
CA TRP A 114 1.62 1.41 3.21
C TRP A 114 1.87 2.89 3.42
N TYR A 115 3.15 3.26 3.34
CA TYR A 115 3.56 4.61 3.67
C TYR A 115 4.94 4.92 3.08
N ARG A 116 5.22 6.22 3.02
CA ARG A 116 6.53 6.74 2.61
C ARG A 116 7.22 7.38 3.82
N GLN A 117 8.50 7.19 3.90
CA GLN A 117 9.29 7.81 4.97
C GLN A 117 10.40 8.66 4.41
#